data_a641b0386a2aaa76fd6d11f61488e595
#
_entry.id   a641b0386a2aaa76fd6d11f61488e595
#
_cell.length_a   1.000
_cell.length_b   1.000
_cell.length_c   1.000
_cell.angle_alpha   90.00
_cell.angle_beta   90.00
_cell.angle_gamma   90.00
#
_symmetry.space_group_name_H-M   'P 1'
#
loop_
_entity.id
_entity.type
_entity.pdbx_description
1 polymer ?
#
loop_
_entity_poly.entity_id
_entity_poly.type
_entity_poly.pdbx_seq_one_letter_code
_entity_poly.pdbx_strand_id
1 'polypeptide(L)'
;MIETYCDTILVVDDNQAILTALKICLAGAFRRVLTLESPDNLVATLKKEDVDVVLLDMNFSLGVNTGQDGLFWLRTLKKLYPDTPVVLMTAYADVQLAV
;
A
#
# COMPACT_ATOMS: atom_id res chain seq x y z
N MET A 1 9.28 22.54 16.53
CA MET A 1 8.03 22.03 16.05
C MET A 1 8.10 20.50 15.86
N ILE A 2 7.16 19.84 16.39
CA ILE A 2 7.16 18.39 16.35
C ILE A 2 6.31 17.89 15.19
N GLU A 3 6.88 17.02 14.43
CA GLU A 3 6.16 16.38 13.34
C GLU A 3 5.37 15.23 13.90
N THR A 4 4.10 15.21 13.61
CA THR A 4 3.23 14.17 14.10
C THR A 4 2.77 13.21 13.02
N TYR A 5 3.20 13.42 11.78
CA TYR A 5 2.83 12.54 10.70
C TYR A 5 4.05 11.83 10.13
N CYS A 6 3.81 10.71 9.48
CA CYS A 6 4.88 9.95 8.86
C CYS A 6 5.42 10.68 7.65
N ASP A 7 6.64 10.37 7.28
CA ASP A 7 7.28 11.02 6.15
C ASP A 7 6.78 10.46 4.82
N THR A 8 6.75 9.15 4.67
CA THR A 8 6.53 8.56 3.37
C THR A 8 5.53 7.40 3.45
N ILE A 9 4.54 7.44 2.59
CA ILE A 9 3.61 6.34 2.41
C ILE A 9 3.73 5.82 0.98
N LEU A 10 3.69 4.51 0.83
CA LEU A 10 3.70 3.86 -0.47
C LEU A 10 2.33 3.26 -0.71
N VAL A 11 1.68 3.67 -1.78
CA VAL A 11 0.36 3.18 -2.16
C VAL A 11 0.48 2.28 -3.37
N VAL A 12 -0.04 1.07 -3.26
CA VAL A 12 0.05 0.10 -4.33
C VAL A 12 -1.36 -0.30 -4.76
N ASP A 13 -1.74 0.05 -5.97
CA ASP A 13 -3.07 -0.21 -6.52
C ASP A 13 -2.98 -0.15 -8.03
N ASP A 14 -3.63 -1.07 -8.72
CA ASP A 14 -3.58 -1.09 -10.18
C ASP A 14 -4.54 -0.11 -10.83
N ASN A 15 -5.34 0.59 -10.05
CA ASN A 15 -6.29 1.57 -10.55
C ASN A 15 -5.68 2.96 -10.45
N GLN A 16 -5.40 3.56 -11.60
CA GLN A 16 -4.79 4.89 -11.68
C GLN A 16 -5.63 5.97 -11.00
N ALA A 17 -6.94 5.88 -11.14
CA ALA A 17 -7.81 6.89 -10.54
C ALA A 17 -7.73 6.85 -9.02
N ILE A 18 -7.63 5.66 -8.46
CA ILE A 18 -7.49 5.51 -7.02
C ILE A 18 -6.14 6.03 -6.57
N LEU A 19 -5.08 5.73 -7.30
CA LEU A 19 -3.76 6.23 -6.96
C LEU A 19 -3.72 7.76 -6.96
N THR A 20 -4.33 8.36 -7.98
CA THR A 20 -4.38 9.82 -8.08
C THR A 20 -5.16 10.42 -6.91
N ALA A 21 -6.31 9.84 -6.60
CA ALA A 21 -7.13 10.34 -5.52
C ALA A 21 -6.43 10.22 -4.17
N LEU A 22 -5.80 9.10 -3.92
CA LEU A 22 -5.11 8.88 -2.65
C LEU A 22 -3.88 9.76 -2.54
N LYS A 23 -3.20 10.00 -3.65
CA LYS A 23 -2.05 10.90 -3.61
C LYS A 23 -2.46 12.29 -3.16
N ILE A 24 -3.58 12.76 -3.67
CA ILE A 24 -4.11 14.07 -3.28
C ILE A 24 -4.55 14.06 -1.82
N CYS A 25 -5.30 13.04 -1.43
CA CYS A 25 -5.84 12.97 -0.08
C CYS A 25 -4.76 12.83 0.98
N LEU A 26 -3.71 12.08 0.67
CA LEU A 26 -2.68 11.78 1.66
C LEU A 26 -1.58 12.83 1.70
N ALA A 27 -1.56 13.73 0.75
CA ALA A 27 -0.50 14.74 0.69
C ALA A 27 -0.48 15.64 1.92
N GLY A 28 -1.60 15.77 2.60
CA GLY A 28 -1.67 16.57 3.81
C GLY A 28 -1.17 15.86 5.05
N ALA A 29 -1.07 14.53 5.01
CA ALA A 29 -0.67 13.74 6.16
C ALA A 29 0.74 13.18 6.04
N PHE A 30 1.28 13.13 4.83
CA PHE A 30 2.60 12.58 4.57
C PHE A 30 3.41 13.55 3.73
N ARG A 31 4.69 13.60 3.98
CA ARG A 31 5.57 14.46 3.18
C ARG A 31 5.70 13.95 1.77
N ARG A 32 5.73 12.63 1.62
CA ARG A 32 5.87 11.99 0.32
C ARG A 32 4.83 10.91 0.18
N VAL A 33 4.17 10.90 -0.96
CA VAL A 33 3.24 9.84 -1.31
C VAL A 33 3.77 9.18 -2.57
N LEU A 34 4.22 7.96 -2.45
CA LEU A 34 4.73 7.19 -3.58
C LEU A 34 3.63 6.26 -4.05
N THR A 35 3.55 6.02 -5.34
CA THR A 35 2.52 5.17 -5.90
C THR A 35 3.13 4.12 -6.81
N LEU A 36 2.56 2.93 -6.79
CA LEU A 36 2.92 1.83 -7.69
C LEU A 36 1.65 1.25 -8.25
N GLU A 37 1.65 0.98 -9.55
CA GLU A 37 0.51 0.36 -10.22
C GLU A 37 0.53 -1.16 -10.10
N SER A 38 1.64 -1.71 -9.71
CA SER A 38 1.82 -3.15 -9.62
C SER A 38 2.71 -3.47 -8.44
N PRO A 39 2.49 -4.61 -7.77
CA PRO A 39 3.36 -5.01 -6.67
C PRO A 39 4.72 -5.52 -7.13
N ASP A 40 4.94 -5.64 -8.43
CA ASP A 40 6.18 -6.20 -8.94
C ASP A 40 7.41 -5.44 -8.48
N ASN A 41 7.28 -4.13 -8.32
CA ASN A 41 8.39 -3.29 -7.90
C ASN A 41 8.35 -2.93 -6.42
N LEU A 42 7.49 -3.61 -5.67
CA LEU A 42 7.25 -3.26 -4.28
C LEU A 42 8.51 -3.43 -3.43
N VAL A 43 9.13 -4.59 -3.50
CA VAL A 43 10.32 -4.85 -2.70
C VAL A 43 11.47 -3.97 -3.13
N ALA A 44 11.64 -3.76 -4.44
CA ALA A 44 12.69 -2.89 -4.94
C ALA A 44 12.51 -1.46 -4.46
N THR A 45 11.27 -0.99 -4.43
CA THR A 45 10.97 0.34 -3.94
C THR A 45 11.28 0.47 -2.46
N LEU A 46 10.93 -0.54 -1.67
CA LEU A 46 11.20 -0.51 -0.24
C LEU A 46 12.69 -0.55 0.08
N LYS A 47 13.49 -1.17 -0.78
CA LYS A 47 14.92 -1.16 -0.60
C LYS A 47 15.54 0.19 -0.96
N LYS A 48 14.92 0.89 -1.88
CA LYS A 48 15.46 2.13 -2.41
C LYS A 48 14.97 3.35 -1.65
N GLU A 49 13.72 3.32 -1.22
CA GLU A 49 13.09 4.44 -0.56
C GLU A 49 12.83 4.13 0.89
N ASP A 50 12.85 5.17 1.70
CA ASP A 50 12.58 5.06 3.11
C ASP A 50 11.07 5.18 3.31
N VAL A 51 10.39 4.05 3.39
CA VAL A 51 8.93 4.02 3.46
C VAL A 51 8.49 3.71 4.87
N ASP A 52 7.58 4.53 5.40
CA ASP A 52 7.09 4.39 6.76
C ASP A 52 5.85 3.53 6.87
N VAL A 53 5.03 3.51 5.82
CA VAL A 53 3.81 2.70 5.81
C VAL A 53 3.46 2.35 4.37
N VAL A 54 2.89 1.17 4.18
CA VAL A 54 2.45 0.69 2.88
C VAL A 54 0.94 0.53 2.89
N LEU A 55 0.28 1.11 1.91
CA LEU A 55 -1.15 0.94 1.69
C LEU A 55 -1.30 0.05 0.46
N LEU A 56 -1.80 -1.14 0.66
CA LEU A 56 -1.73 -2.21 -0.33
C LEU A 56 -3.12 -2.66 -0.74
N ASP A 57 -3.39 -2.63 -2.05
CA ASP A 57 -4.64 -3.16 -2.57
C ASP A 57 -4.62 -4.69 -2.46
N MET A 58 -5.77 -5.26 -2.19
CA MET A 58 -5.89 -6.72 -2.08
C MET A 58 -6.02 -7.40 -3.43
N ASN A 59 -6.43 -6.67 -4.45
CA ASN A 59 -6.75 -7.28 -5.74
C ASN A 59 -5.96 -6.63 -6.86
N PHE A 60 -4.93 -7.30 -7.31
CA PHE A 60 -4.11 -6.81 -8.41
C PHE A 60 -4.40 -7.49 -9.73
N SER A 61 -4.89 -8.70 -9.68
CA SER A 61 -5.08 -9.46 -10.91
C SER A 61 -6.38 -9.10 -11.57
N LEU A 62 -6.28 -8.60 -12.78
CA LEU A 62 -7.48 -8.33 -13.57
C LEU A 62 -8.17 -9.64 -13.90
N GLY A 63 -9.43 -9.75 -13.54
CA GLY A 63 -10.21 -10.93 -13.86
C GLY A 63 -10.03 -12.11 -12.91
N VAL A 64 -9.13 -11.99 -11.95
CA VAL A 64 -8.93 -13.04 -10.98
C VAL A 64 -8.89 -12.40 -9.60
N ASN A 65 -10.03 -12.30 -8.98
CA ASN A 65 -10.14 -11.60 -7.70
C ASN A 65 -10.34 -12.59 -6.58
N THR A 66 -9.26 -13.24 -6.21
CA THR A 66 -9.29 -14.17 -5.10
C THR A 66 -8.84 -13.52 -3.81
N GLY A 67 -8.31 -12.32 -3.89
CA GLY A 67 -7.75 -11.66 -2.73
C GLY A 67 -6.39 -12.20 -2.33
N GLN A 68 -5.89 -13.18 -3.07
CA GLN A 68 -4.64 -13.83 -2.70
C GLN A 68 -3.42 -12.99 -3.02
N ASP A 69 -3.52 -12.15 -4.03
CA ASP A 69 -2.37 -11.32 -4.40
C ASP A 69 -2.01 -10.37 -3.27
N GLY A 70 -3.00 -9.70 -2.72
CA GLY A 70 -2.75 -8.81 -1.60
C GLY A 70 -2.23 -9.53 -0.38
N LEU A 71 -2.81 -10.69 -0.08
CA LEU A 71 -2.36 -11.47 1.08
C LEU A 71 -0.96 -12.01 0.88
N PHE A 72 -0.63 -12.43 -0.35
CA PHE A 72 0.72 -12.88 -0.64
C PHE A 72 1.73 -11.78 -0.37
N TRP A 73 1.46 -10.58 -0.86
CA TRP A 73 2.37 -9.46 -0.67
C TRP A 73 2.42 -9.00 0.78
N LEU A 74 1.29 -9.07 1.47
CA LEU A 74 1.28 -8.76 2.90
C LEU A 74 2.22 -9.68 3.66
N ARG A 75 2.13 -10.98 3.40
CA ARG A 75 3.00 -11.95 4.06
C ARG A 75 4.47 -11.71 3.72
N THR A 76 4.73 -11.42 2.45
CA THR A 76 6.08 -11.14 2.00
C THR A 76 6.65 -9.92 2.72
N LEU A 77 5.87 -8.86 2.80
CA LEU A 77 6.32 -7.64 3.46
C LEU A 77 6.52 -7.84 4.96
N LYS A 78 5.63 -8.59 5.59
CA LYS A 78 5.77 -8.84 7.02
C LYS A 78 7.00 -9.67 7.32
N LYS A 79 7.41 -10.50 6.38
CA LYS A 79 8.60 -11.31 6.54
C LYS A 79 9.87 -10.50 6.33
N LEU A 80 9.88 -9.66 5.30
CA LEU A 80 11.05 -8.88 4.94
C LEU A 80 11.18 -7.57 5.71
N TYR A 81 10.06 -6.96 6.03
CA TYR A 81 10.02 -5.66 6.70
C TYR A 81 9.02 -5.71 7.84
N PRO A 82 9.34 -6.46 8.91
CA PRO A 82 8.37 -6.67 10.00
C PRO A 82 7.99 -5.39 10.73
N ASP A 83 8.83 -4.37 10.68
CA ASP A 83 8.56 -3.13 11.38
C ASP A 83 7.78 -2.12 10.56
N THR A 84 7.56 -2.40 9.27
CA THR A 84 6.83 -1.49 8.41
C THR A 84 5.35 -1.85 8.43
N PRO A 85 4.48 -0.98 8.91
CA PRO A 85 3.04 -1.26 8.88
C PRO A 85 2.53 -1.39 7.46
N VAL A 86 1.66 -2.35 7.25
CA VAL A 86 1.01 -2.56 5.97
C VAL A 86 -0.49 -2.54 6.20
N VAL A 87 -1.18 -1.64 5.51
CA VAL A 87 -2.63 -1.50 5.59
C VAL A 87 -3.22 -2.03 4.29
N LEU A 88 -4.16 -2.94 4.41
CA LEU A 88 -4.80 -3.51 3.23
C LEU A 88 -6.03 -2.68 2.86
N MET A 89 -6.17 -2.43 1.56
CA MET A 89 -7.37 -1.84 1.01
C MET A 89 -8.17 -2.90 0.29
N THR A 90 -9.48 -2.79 0.35
CA THR A 90 -10.33 -3.66 -0.44
C THR A 90 -11.40 -2.82 -1.12
N ALA A 91 -11.67 -3.17 -2.37
CA ALA A 91 -12.73 -2.51 -3.13
C ALA A 91 -14.10 -2.93 -2.63
N TYR A 92 -14.17 -4.02 -1.89
CA TYR A 92 -15.42 -4.52 -1.35
C TYR A 92 -15.44 -4.26 0.14
N ALA A 93 -16.58 -3.85 0.63
CA ALA A 93 -16.74 -3.60 2.04
C ALA A 93 -16.97 -4.91 2.79
N ASP A 94 -16.01 -5.80 2.71
CA ASP A 94 -16.10 -7.06 3.42
C ASP A 94 -15.35 -6.93 4.73
N VAL A 95 -16.07 -6.54 5.74
CA VAL A 95 -15.52 -6.25 7.04
C VAL A 95 -14.89 -7.48 7.66
N GLN A 96 -15.38 -8.63 7.31
CA GLN A 96 -14.89 -9.86 7.90
C GLN A 96 -13.44 -10.14 7.55
N LEU A 97 -13.02 -9.67 6.38
CA LEU A 97 -11.63 -9.83 5.98
C LEU A 97 -10.71 -8.86 6.70
N ALA A 98 -11.25 -7.79 7.21
CA ALA A 98 -10.45 -6.77 7.86
C ALA A 98 -10.09 -7.13 9.31
N VAL A 99 -10.72 -8.14 9.81
CA VAL A 99 -10.47 -8.58 11.19
C VAL A 99 -9.32 -9.62 11.29
#